data_a5d0e60d5142a209f3ceb4ae99a66925
#
_entry.id   a5d0e60d5142a209f3ceb4ae99a66925
#
_cell.length_a   1.000
_cell.length_b   1.000
_cell.length_c   1.000
_cell.angle_alpha   90.00
_cell.angle_beta   90.00
_cell.angle_gamma   90.00
#
_symmetry.space_group_name_H-M   'P 1'
#
loop_
_entity.id
_entity.type
_entity.pdbx_description
1 polymer ?
#
loop_
_entity_poly.entity_id
_entity_poly.type
_entity_poly.pdbx_seq_one_letter_code
_entity_poly.pdbx_strand_id
1 'polypeptide(L)'
;VSGEPAAALSTAGTDGLVPRFEEQGYTDEAVAARRQWVEARTGARLVHVGAGSLPGEALRGNVENPVGTVQVPLGVAGPLRVEGEHARGVFYVPLATTEGALVRSYERGMVTLSRAGGATVRMLADENRVSPVFVFDGVAEAAVFARALSSLFDALKAEAESTTRHGRLLRVEPRAVGREVAVHFVYWTADAHGMNMIVKATDRACRWLVAQGHAGHPGQTGRYYLFSGAESEKRASGSLFAGGKGKKVMAGARISPRLARAYLHTTPEGMADLWHRTVLGHLQAGALGYNGHFANGLTALFIACGQDVANVANSAVGITSFEVLPGGDLYASVTLPSLTVATVGGGTGLGTARECLEMLGCAGEGGAPKLAEIAAATVLAGELSMGAAIASGEFVDAHETYGRNRPEDKPG
;
A
#
# COMPACT_ATOMS: atom_id res chain seq x y z
N VAL A 1 -7.07 51.33 -5.70
CA VAL A 1 -5.84 50.64 -5.33
C VAL A 1 -5.43 49.83 -6.56
N SER A 2 -4.46 50.39 -7.31
CA SER A 2 -3.87 49.80 -8.52
C SER A 2 -3.02 48.59 -8.07
N GLY A 3 -3.48 47.36 -8.37
CA GLY A 3 -2.68 46.17 -8.25
C GLY A 3 -1.56 46.19 -9.29
N GLU A 4 -0.31 46.16 -8.86
CA GLU A 4 0.82 45.88 -9.73
C GLU A 4 0.58 44.53 -10.42
N PRO A 5 0.86 44.42 -11.75
CA PRO A 5 0.78 43.12 -12.40
C PRO A 5 1.85 42.19 -11.83
N ALA A 6 1.44 41.02 -11.36
CA ALA A 6 2.35 39.98 -10.92
C ALA A 6 3.45 39.80 -11.98
N ALA A 7 4.72 39.89 -11.57
CA ALA A 7 5.85 39.69 -12.44
C ALA A 7 5.72 38.35 -13.17
N ALA A 8 5.63 38.39 -14.50
CA ALA A 8 5.49 37.19 -15.31
C ALA A 8 6.69 36.27 -15.06
N LEU A 9 6.43 35.06 -14.58
CA LEU A 9 7.46 34.04 -14.36
C LEU A 9 8.11 33.70 -15.71
N SER A 10 9.40 34.03 -15.87
CA SER A 10 10.12 33.79 -17.11
C SER A 10 10.51 32.30 -17.24
N THR A 11 10.12 31.70 -18.36
CA THR A 11 10.57 30.35 -18.75
C THR A 11 11.80 30.41 -19.69
N ALA A 12 12.34 31.61 -19.94
CA ALA A 12 13.49 31.83 -20.84
C ALA A 12 14.78 31.31 -20.17
N GLY A 13 15.56 30.49 -20.88
CA GLY A 13 16.91 30.08 -20.47
C GLY A 13 17.05 28.68 -19.90
N THR A 14 16.08 27.82 -20.06
CA THR A 14 16.13 26.44 -19.51
C THR A 14 16.64 25.39 -20.51
N ASP A 15 17.49 25.66 -21.47
CA ASP A 15 18.14 24.68 -22.38
C ASP A 15 17.41 23.31 -22.55
N GLY A 16 16.08 23.35 -22.74
CA GLY A 16 15.23 22.15 -22.80
C GLY A 16 14.82 21.55 -21.44
N LEU A 17 15.33 22.06 -20.34
CA LEU A 17 14.96 21.58 -18.99
C LEU A 17 13.59 22.13 -18.55
N VAL A 18 12.85 21.34 -17.76
CA VAL A 18 11.58 21.77 -17.17
C VAL A 18 11.82 22.94 -16.21
N PRO A 19 11.10 24.08 -16.33
CA PRO A 19 11.27 25.25 -15.47
C PRO A 19 10.99 24.93 -13.99
N ARG A 20 11.89 25.31 -13.10
CA ARG A 20 11.77 25.02 -11.64
C ARG A 20 11.16 26.16 -10.85
N PHE A 21 11.45 27.42 -11.22
CA PHE A 21 10.99 28.66 -10.56
C PHE A 21 11.40 28.78 -9.08
N GLU A 22 12.43 28.03 -8.67
CA GLU A 22 13.03 28.06 -7.31
C GLU A 22 11.97 28.06 -6.19
N GLU A 23 11.96 29.06 -5.30
CA GLU A 23 11.04 29.16 -4.16
C GLU A 23 9.58 29.31 -4.57
N GLN A 24 9.29 29.90 -5.75
CA GLN A 24 7.94 30.09 -6.29
C GLN A 24 7.42 28.88 -7.08
N GLY A 25 8.15 27.77 -7.12
CA GLY A 25 7.87 26.62 -7.96
C GLY A 25 6.51 25.93 -7.75
N TYR A 26 5.80 26.27 -6.68
CA TYR A 26 4.51 25.69 -6.31
C TYR A 26 3.35 26.68 -6.32
N THR A 27 3.55 27.92 -6.74
CA THR A 27 2.43 28.83 -6.96
C THR A 27 1.57 28.36 -8.12
N ASP A 28 0.28 28.72 -8.16
CA ASP A 28 -0.62 28.34 -9.27
C ASP A 28 -0.15 28.90 -10.61
N GLU A 29 0.47 30.08 -10.61
CA GLU A 29 1.08 30.71 -11.80
C GLU A 29 2.29 29.88 -12.30
N ALA A 30 3.14 29.38 -11.39
CA ALA A 30 4.28 28.55 -11.77
C ALA A 30 3.82 27.19 -12.32
N VAL A 31 2.77 26.60 -11.74
CA VAL A 31 2.15 25.37 -12.25
C VAL A 31 1.58 25.60 -13.65
N ALA A 32 0.86 26.71 -13.86
CA ALA A 32 0.29 27.07 -15.16
C ALA A 32 1.38 27.37 -16.19
N ALA A 33 2.42 28.15 -15.85
CA ALA A 33 3.53 28.46 -16.74
C ALA A 33 4.29 27.19 -17.17
N ARG A 34 4.50 26.26 -16.25
CA ARG A 34 5.14 24.99 -16.55
C ARG A 34 4.28 24.11 -17.45
N ARG A 35 2.97 24.10 -17.26
CA ARG A 35 2.02 23.41 -18.15
C ARG A 35 2.08 23.98 -19.56
N GLN A 36 2.03 25.30 -19.72
CA GLN A 36 2.16 25.97 -21.03
C GLN A 36 3.50 25.66 -21.71
N TRP A 37 4.58 25.60 -20.91
CA TRP A 37 5.90 25.23 -21.42
C TRP A 37 5.91 23.79 -21.98
N VAL A 38 5.23 22.83 -21.32
CA VAL A 38 5.08 21.45 -21.82
C VAL A 38 4.23 21.43 -23.09
N GLU A 39 3.08 22.12 -23.11
CA GLU A 39 2.18 22.21 -24.25
C GLU A 39 2.92 22.75 -25.50
N ALA A 40 3.72 23.82 -25.34
CA ALA A 40 4.48 24.43 -26.44
C ALA A 40 5.55 23.47 -27.04
N ARG A 41 6.08 22.55 -26.23
CA ARG A 41 7.11 21.60 -26.68
C ARG A 41 6.58 20.31 -27.25
N THR A 42 5.45 19.86 -26.73
CA THR A 42 4.88 18.54 -27.07
C THR A 42 3.75 18.63 -28.08
N GLY A 43 3.16 19.82 -28.28
CA GLY A 43 1.94 20.02 -29.05
C GLY A 43 0.68 19.48 -28.36
N ALA A 44 0.79 18.91 -27.16
CA ALA A 44 -0.37 18.44 -26.38
C ALA A 44 -1.17 19.61 -25.81
N ARG A 45 -2.47 19.41 -25.63
CA ARG A 45 -3.36 20.34 -24.93
C ARG A 45 -3.76 19.74 -23.59
N LEU A 46 -3.28 20.30 -22.49
CA LEU A 46 -3.42 19.74 -21.14
C LEU A 46 -4.63 20.34 -20.37
N VAL A 47 -5.78 20.40 -21.03
CA VAL A 47 -7.00 21.02 -20.49
C VAL A 47 -7.46 20.30 -19.21
N HIS A 48 -7.59 18.98 -19.26
CA HIS A 48 -8.06 18.19 -18.12
C HIS A 48 -7.01 18.10 -17.00
N VAL A 49 -5.73 18.04 -17.33
CA VAL A 49 -4.63 18.06 -16.35
C VAL A 49 -4.64 19.37 -15.56
N GLY A 50 -4.96 20.48 -16.23
CA GLY A 50 -5.05 21.79 -15.60
C GLY A 50 -6.34 22.08 -14.80
N ALA A 51 -7.34 21.21 -14.90
CA ALA A 51 -8.67 21.43 -14.29
C ALA A 51 -8.83 20.82 -12.87
N GLY A 52 -7.71 20.41 -12.23
CA GLY A 52 -7.74 19.87 -10.87
C GLY A 52 -8.09 20.92 -9.81
N SER A 53 -8.64 20.46 -8.68
CA SER A 53 -9.00 21.31 -7.53
C SER A 53 -7.88 21.54 -6.51
N LEU A 54 -6.73 20.89 -6.68
CA LEU A 54 -5.60 21.02 -5.75
C LEU A 54 -4.77 22.26 -6.12
N PRO A 55 -4.65 23.25 -5.21
CA PRO A 55 -3.76 24.39 -5.44
C PRO A 55 -2.29 23.93 -5.49
N GLY A 56 -1.46 24.64 -6.22
CA GLY A 56 -0.05 24.27 -6.42
C GLY A 56 0.71 24.09 -5.12
N GLU A 57 0.49 24.94 -4.12
CA GLU A 57 1.14 24.83 -2.80
C GLU A 57 0.79 23.54 -2.03
N ALA A 58 -0.41 22.97 -2.23
CA ALA A 58 -0.78 21.70 -1.62
C ALA A 58 0.03 20.51 -2.16
N LEU A 59 0.70 20.68 -3.29
CA LEU A 59 1.52 19.66 -3.94
C LEU A 59 2.96 19.64 -3.43
N ARG A 60 3.37 20.64 -2.65
CA ARG A 60 4.72 20.77 -2.08
C ARG A 60 5.05 19.56 -1.19
N GLY A 61 6.17 18.91 -1.49
CA GLY A 61 6.61 17.70 -0.78
C GLY A 61 5.96 16.39 -1.25
N ASN A 62 5.00 16.46 -2.20
CA ASN A 62 4.39 15.27 -2.82
C ASN A 62 4.87 15.04 -4.26
N VAL A 63 5.10 16.13 -5.03
CA VAL A 63 5.57 16.06 -6.41
C VAL A 63 6.41 17.27 -6.74
N GLU A 64 7.49 17.07 -7.50
CA GLU A 64 8.32 18.12 -8.04
C GLU A 64 7.82 18.57 -9.41
N ASN A 65 8.08 19.83 -9.76
CA ASN A 65 7.69 20.42 -11.06
C ASN A 65 6.22 20.19 -11.43
N PRO A 66 5.24 20.48 -10.55
CA PRO A 66 3.84 20.21 -10.83
C PRO A 66 3.33 20.98 -12.06
N VAL A 67 2.50 20.33 -12.88
CA VAL A 67 1.82 20.88 -14.05
C VAL A 67 0.30 20.83 -13.94
N GLY A 68 -0.20 20.13 -12.93
CA GLY A 68 -1.61 19.88 -12.64
C GLY A 68 -1.81 18.51 -11.97
N THR A 69 -2.97 17.92 -12.18
CA THR A 69 -3.36 16.65 -11.55
C THR A 69 -3.87 15.64 -12.57
N VAL A 70 -3.70 14.34 -12.27
CA VAL A 70 -4.36 13.26 -12.99
C VAL A 70 -5.66 12.92 -12.30
N GLN A 71 -6.75 12.84 -13.06
CA GLN A 71 -8.08 12.51 -12.57
C GLN A 71 -8.36 11.02 -12.80
N VAL A 72 -8.68 10.29 -11.74
CA VAL A 72 -9.09 8.89 -11.78
C VAL A 72 -10.54 8.80 -11.33
N PRO A 73 -11.45 8.12 -12.07
CA PRO A 73 -12.83 7.97 -11.67
C PRO A 73 -12.95 7.30 -10.29
N LEU A 74 -13.85 7.82 -9.46
CA LEU A 74 -14.10 7.34 -8.10
C LEU A 74 -15.48 6.71 -8.02
N GLY A 75 -15.55 5.43 -7.61
CA GLY A 75 -16.77 4.75 -7.24
C GLY A 75 -16.85 4.48 -5.75
N VAL A 76 -18.02 4.10 -5.26
CA VAL A 76 -18.22 3.71 -3.85
C VAL A 76 -18.88 2.34 -3.82
N ALA A 77 -18.30 1.43 -3.02
CA ALA A 77 -18.83 0.08 -2.77
C ALA A 77 -19.26 -0.07 -1.32
N GLY A 78 -20.34 -0.80 -1.09
CA GLY A 78 -20.89 -1.07 0.25
C GLY A 78 -22.35 -1.50 0.20
N PRO A 79 -22.96 -1.76 1.36
CA PRO A 79 -22.43 -1.68 2.72
C PRO A 79 -21.44 -2.81 3.04
N LEU A 80 -20.36 -2.50 3.74
CA LEU A 80 -19.40 -3.46 4.27
C LEU A 80 -19.45 -3.45 5.79
N ARG A 81 -19.98 -4.51 6.40
CA ARG A 81 -19.96 -4.68 7.84
C ARG A 81 -18.63 -5.29 8.29
N VAL A 82 -17.97 -4.63 9.23
CA VAL A 82 -16.69 -5.06 9.81
C VAL A 82 -16.84 -5.21 11.32
N GLU A 83 -16.32 -6.32 11.85
CA GLU A 83 -16.21 -6.64 13.28
C GLU A 83 -14.74 -6.81 13.65
N GLY A 84 -14.03 -5.67 13.64
CA GLY A 84 -12.62 -5.57 13.96
C GLY A 84 -12.37 -5.06 15.38
N GLU A 85 -11.10 -4.86 15.70
CA GLU A 85 -10.66 -4.24 16.96
C GLU A 85 -10.64 -2.72 16.82
N HIS A 86 -10.27 -2.21 15.64
CA HIS A 86 -10.16 -0.80 15.31
C HIS A 86 -11.30 -0.33 14.40
N ALA A 87 -11.83 -1.20 13.53
CA ALA A 87 -12.95 -0.94 12.64
C ALA A 87 -14.17 -1.77 13.07
N ARG A 88 -15.23 -1.09 13.56
CA ARG A 88 -16.49 -1.75 13.92
C ARG A 88 -17.66 -0.96 13.37
N GLY A 89 -18.54 -1.64 12.62
CA GLY A 89 -19.72 -1.02 12.04
C GLY A 89 -19.85 -1.27 10.54
N VAL A 90 -20.58 -0.37 9.86
CA VAL A 90 -20.83 -0.44 8.42
C VAL A 90 -20.09 0.68 7.71
N PHE A 91 -19.36 0.31 6.66
CA PHE A 91 -18.53 1.23 5.88
C PHE A 91 -18.97 1.25 4.41
N TYR A 92 -18.74 2.39 3.76
CA TYR A 92 -18.85 2.61 2.33
C TYR A 92 -17.47 2.98 1.81
N VAL A 93 -16.92 2.13 0.95
CA VAL A 93 -15.49 2.15 0.59
C VAL A 93 -15.29 2.87 -0.73
N PRO A 94 -14.52 3.98 -0.75
CA PRO A 94 -14.15 4.66 -1.99
C PRO A 94 -13.13 3.83 -2.76
N LEU A 95 -13.37 3.64 -4.06
CA LEU A 95 -12.52 2.87 -4.98
C LEU A 95 -12.27 3.69 -6.25
N ALA A 96 -11.02 4.14 -6.44
CA ALA A 96 -10.62 4.89 -7.63
C ALA A 96 -10.06 3.92 -8.68
N THR A 97 -10.74 3.80 -9.83
CA THR A 97 -10.37 2.80 -10.84
C THR A 97 -10.80 3.20 -12.24
N THR A 98 -10.14 2.66 -13.24
CA THR A 98 -10.54 2.69 -14.65
C THR A 98 -11.00 1.30 -15.15
N GLU A 99 -11.03 0.31 -14.25
CA GLU A 99 -11.47 -1.06 -14.56
C GLU A 99 -12.99 -1.16 -14.41
N GLY A 100 -13.66 -1.54 -15.49
CA GLY A 100 -15.09 -1.82 -15.46
C GLY A 100 -15.41 -3.05 -14.63
N ALA A 101 -16.62 -3.10 -14.06
CA ALA A 101 -17.11 -4.15 -13.17
C ALA A 101 -16.46 -4.22 -11.77
N LEU A 102 -15.30 -3.59 -11.53
CA LEU A 102 -14.58 -3.70 -10.25
C LEU A 102 -15.48 -3.28 -9.07
N VAL A 103 -16.04 -2.07 -9.08
CA VAL A 103 -16.84 -1.54 -7.97
C VAL A 103 -18.05 -2.45 -7.69
N ARG A 104 -18.73 -2.93 -8.73
CA ARG A 104 -19.87 -3.85 -8.61
C ARG A 104 -19.47 -5.20 -8.04
N SER A 105 -18.30 -5.72 -8.44
CA SER A 105 -17.77 -6.96 -7.89
C SER A 105 -17.51 -6.85 -6.39
N TYR A 106 -16.83 -5.79 -5.97
CA TYR A 106 -16.59 -5.53 -4.54
C TYR A 106 -17.88 -5.32 -3.76
N GLU A 107 -18.84 -4.55 -4.29
CA GLU A 107 -20.16 -4.34 -3.69
C GLU A 107 -20.89 -5.65 -3.44
N ARG A 108 -20.93 -6.59 -4.42
CA ARG A 108 -21.55 -7.90 -4.25
C ARG A 108 -20.95 -8.67 -3.08
N GLY A 109 -19.64 -8.72 -2.98
CA GLY A 109 -18.93 -9.36 -1.85
C GLY A 109 -19.21 -8.67 -0.53
N MET A 110 -19.21 -7.33 -0.49
CA MET A 110 -19.51 -6.54 0.71
C MET A 110 -20.92 -6.77 1.23
N VAL A 111 -21.91 -6.80 0.33
CA VAL A 111 -23.30 -7.13 0.69
C VAL A 111 -23.39 -8.55 1.24
N THR A 112 -22.71 -9.51 0.61
CA THR A 112 -22.68 -10.90 1.09
C THR A 112 -22.11 -11.00 2.49
N LEU A 113 -20.95 -10.37 2.75
CA LEU A 113 -20.33 -10.31 4.07
C LEU A 113 -21.25 -9.67 5.10
N SER A 114 -21.87 -8.55 4.76
CA SER A 114 -22.78 -7.82 5.64
C SER A 114 -24.01 -8.65 6.03
N ARG A 115 -24.57 -9.41 5.07
CA ARG A 115 -25.68 -10.36 5.31
C ARG A 115 -25.27 -11.58 6.12
N ALA A 116 -23.99 -11.95 6.07
CA ALA A 116 -23.42 -13.04 6.86
C ALA A 116 -23.04 -12.63 8.30
N GLY A 117 -23.30 -11.38 8.70
CA GLY A 117 -22.96 -10.87 10.03
C GLY A 117 -21.72 -9.98 10.08
N GLY A 118 -21.03 -9.80 8.96
CA GLY A 118 -19.83 -8.97 8.82
C GLY A 118 -18.54 -9.80 8.68
N ALA A 119 -17.48 -9.10 8.29
CA ALA A 119 -16.13 -9.66 8.29
C ALA A 119 -15.50 -9.50 9.69
N THR A 120 -15.07 -10.58 10.30
CA THR A 120 -14.22 -10.54 11.50
C THR A 120 -12.79 -10.23 11.07
N VAL A 121 -12.20 -9.18 11.64
CA VAL A 121 -10.85 -8.74 11.26
C VAL A 121 -9.96 -8.61 12.48
N ARG A 122 -8.69 -9.02 12.34
CA ARG A 122 -7.66 -8.89 13.39
C ARG A 122 -6.34 -8.44 12.79
N MET A 123 -5.73 -7.44 13.42
CA MET A 123 -4.38 -7.00 13.11
C MET A 123 -3.38 -7.67 14.07
N LEU A 124 -2.43 -8.43 13.54
CA LEU A 124 -1.49 -9.22 14.34
C LEU A 124 -0.15 -8.52 14.56
N ALA A 125 0.25 -7.63 13.64
CA ALA A 125 1.50 -6.87 13.73
C ALA A 125 1.37 -5.56 12.97
N ASP A 126 2.12 -4.55 13.41
CA ASP A 126 2.28 -3.25 12.76
C ASP A 126 3.76 -2.86 12.80
N GLU A 127 4.46 -3.14 11.72
CA GLU A 127 5.92 -3.06 11.67
C GLU A 127 6.39 -2.50 10.33
N ASN A 128 7.51 -1.80 10.35
CA ASN A 128 8.21 -1.39 9.14
C ASN A 128 9.72 -1.57 9.34
N ARG A 129 10.48 -1.80 8.26
CA ARG A 129 11.90 -2.08 8.39
C ARG A 129 12.77 -1.38 7.37
N VAL A 130 14.00 -1.09 7.79
CA VAL A 130 15.14 -0.74 6.94
C VAL A 130 16.19 -1.81 7.16
N SER A 131 16.91 -2.18 6.11
CA SER A 131 17.85 -3.30 6.16
C SER A 131 19.20 -2.88 5.58
N PRO A 132 20.02 -2.14 6.33
CA PRO A 132 21.40 -1.87 5.90
C PRO A 132 22.21 -3.15 5.82
N VAL A 133 23.20 -3.16 4.93
CA VAL A 133 24.19 -4.24 4.82
C VAL A 133 25.58 -3.72 5.18
N PHE A 134 26.24 -4.44 6.07
CA PHE A 134 27.62 -4.20 6.48
C PHE A 134 28.54 -5.22 5.81
N VAL A 135 29.69 -4.77 5.35
CA VAL A 135 30.66 -5.60 4.63
C VAL A 135 31.94 -5.71 5.45
N PHE A 136 32.43 -6.94 5.66
CA PHE A 136 33.61 -7.27 6.47
C PHE A 136 34.73 -7.87 5.60
N ASP A 137 35.92 -8.02 6.15
CA ASP A 137 37.03 -8.64 5.44
C ASP A 137 36.85 -10.15 5.29
N GLY A 138 36.15 -10.79 6.26
CA GLY A 138 35.88 -12.21 6.20
C GLY A 138 34.67 -12.64 7.02
N VAL A 139 34.38 -13.93 7.00
CA VAL A 139 33.26 -14.55 7.70
C VAL A 139 33.40 -14.50 9.22
N ALA A 140 34.64 -14.46 9.73
CA ALA A 140 34.89 -14.43 11.17
C ALA A 140 34.41 -13.10 11.78
N GLU A 141 34.78 -11.98 11.17
CA GLU A 141 34.37 -10.63 11.57
C GLU A 141 32.88 -10.44 11.41
N ALA A 142 32.31 -10.89 10.28
CA ALA A 142 30.87 -10.85 10.04
C ALA A 142 30.09 -11.60 11.14
N ALA A 143 30.56 -12.77 11.54
CA ALA A 143 29.94 -13.57 12.59
C ALA A 143 30.07 -12.92 13.99
N VAL A 144 31.21 -12.29 14.30
CA VAL A 144 31.38 -11.51 15.55
C VAL A 144 30.40 -10.35 15.60
N PHE A 145 30.33 -9.56 14.53
CA PHE A 145 29.40 -8.44 14.44
C PHE A 145 27.94 -8.90 14.59
N ALA A 146 27.52 -9.93 13.85
CA ALA A 146 26.16 -10.43 13.93
C ALA A 146 25.75 -10.88 15.34
N ARG A 147 26.64 -11.52 16.07
CA ARG A 147 26.41 -11.95 17.46
C ARG A 147 26.38 -10.78 18.45
N ALA A 148 27.17 -9.73 18.22
CA ALA A 148 27.27 -8.58 19.10
C ALA A 148 25.98 -7.71 19.08
N LEU A 149 25.21 -7.70 18.00
CA LEU A 149 24.07 -6.80 17.81
C LEU A 149 23.01 -6.93 18.91
N SER A 150 22.79 -8.11 19.46
CA SER A 150 21.81 -8.30 20.53
C SER A 150 22.19 -7.56 21.82
N SER A 151 23.48 -7.53 22.15
CA SER A 151 23.97 -6.81 23.33
C SER A 151 24.04 -5.28 23.10
N LEU A 152 23.96 -4.83 21.87
CA LEU A 152 24.00 -3.41 21.49
C LEU A 152 22.59 -2.82 21.29
N PHE A 153 21.53 -3.61 21.49
CA PHE A 153 20.17 -3.19 21.15
C PHE A 153 19.75 -1.88 21.84
N ASP A 154 19.97 -1.74 23.13
CA ASP A 154 19.55 -0.55 23.89
C ASP A 154 20.25 0.72 23.40
N ALA A 155 21.55 0.62 23.07
CA ALA A 155 22.31 1.73 22.51
C ALA A 155 21.81 2.08 21.10
N LEU A 156 21.59 1.08 20.24
CA LEU A 156 21.04 1.27 18.90
C LEU A 156 19.64 1.91 18.95
N LYS A 157 18.82 1.48 19.90
CA LYS A 157 17.48 2.04 20.13
C LYS A 157 17.57 3.51 20.54
N ALA A 158 18.44 3.84 21.49
CA ALA A 158 18.65 5.22 21.92
C ALA A 158 19.09 6.12 20.76
N GLU A 159 20.08 5.69 19.96
CA GLU A 159 20.56 6.44 18.80
C GLU A 159 19.49 6.61 17.71
N ALA A 160 18.79 5.54 17.36
CA ALA A 160 17.74 5.59 16.36
C ALA A 160 16.58 6.50 16.78
N GLU A 161 16.07 6.33 18.00
CA GLU A 161 14.92 7.09 18.51
C GLU A 161 15.25 8.54 18.81
N SER A 162 16.53 8.92 18.94
CA SER A 162 16.94 10.32 19.10
C SER A 162 16.55 11.22 17.92
N THR A 163 16.26 10.63 16.76
CA THR A 163 15.91 11.35 15.52
C THR A 163 14.41 11.49 15.29
N THR A 164 13.57 10.87 16.12
CA THR A 164 12.13 10.81 15.90
C THR A 164 11.34 10.90 17.20
N ARG A 165 10.12 11.47 17.13
CA ARG A 165 9.18 11.52 18.26
C ARG A 165 8.18 10.35 18.24
N HIS A 166 7.94 9.76 17.07
CA HIS A 166 6.85 8.78 16.83
C HIS A 166 7.37 7.37 16.53
N GLY A 167 8.53 7.25 15.86
CA GLY A 167 9.13 5.95 15.55
C GLY A 167 9.67 5.25 16.80
N ARG A 168 9.46 3.93 16.91
CA ARG A 168 10.02 3.10 17.98
C ARG A 168 10.74 1.92 17.36
N LEU A 169 12.03 1.75 17.70
CA LEU A 169 12.78 0.56 17.31
C LEU A 169 12.33 -0.63 18.17
N LEU A 170 11.78 -1.64 17.53
CA LEU A 170 11.23 -2.82 18.20
C LEU A 170 12.27 -3.91 18.38
N ARG A 171 13.09 -4.14 17.34
CA ARG A 171 14.16 -5.17 17.33
C ARG A 171 15.15 -4.95 16.22
N VAL A 172 16.29 -5.61 16.34
CA VAL A 172 17.38 -5.63 15.37
C VAL A 172 17.74 -7.08 15.08
N GLU A 173 17.69 -7.49 13.81
CA GLU A 173 17.87 -8.90 13.41
C GLU A 173 18.98 -9.00 12.35
N PRO A 174 20.13 -9.63 12.66
CA PRO A 174 21.18 -9.87 11.68
C PRO A 174 20.84 -11.03 10.73
N ARG A 175 21.21 -10.87 9.46
CA ARG A 175 21.12 -11.85 8.39
C ARG A 175 22.47 -11.94 7.69
N ALA A 176 23.33 -12.84 8.15
CA ALA A 176 24.67 -13.00 7.62
C ALA A 176 24.70 -13.92 6.40
N VAL A 177 25.41 -13.49 5.36
CA VAL A 177 25.69 -14.28 4.14
C VAL A 177 27.14 -14.04 3.73
N GLY A 178 27.97 -15.04 3.87
CA GLY A 178 29.41 -14.90 3.63
C GLY A 178 30.02 -13.83 4.54
N ARG A 179 30.68 -12.83 3.95
CA ARG A 179 31.29 -11.69 4.67
C ARG A 179 30.37 -10.48 4.81
N GLU A 180 29.09 -10.61 4.46
CA GLU A 180 28.09 -9.54 4.53
C GLU A 180 27.07 -9.84 5.61
N VAL A 181 26.62 -8.79 6.31
CA VAL A 181 25.54 -8.88 7.31
C VAL A 181 24.50 -7.82 6.98
N ALA A 182 23.38 -8.25 6.43
CA ALA A 182 22.18 -7.41 6.37
C ALA A 182 21.55 -7.36 7.76
N VAL A 183 21.21 -6.18 8.25
CA VAL A 183 20.65 -5.99 9.58
C VAL A 183 19.25 -5.40 9.46
N HIS A 184 18.22 -6.16 9.82
CA HIS A 184 16.86 -5.66 9.86
C HIS A 184 16.65 -4.81 11.11
N PHE A 185 16.51 -3.50 10.93
CA PHE A 185 16.01 -2.58 11.94
C PHE A 185 14.50 -2.49 11.78
N VAL A 186 13.78 -3.08 12.70
CA VAL A 186 12.31 -3.16 12.65
C VAL A 186 11.70 -2.13 13.60
N TYR A 187 10.80 -1.32 13.08
CA TYR A 187 10.19 -0.19 13.78
C TYR A 187 8.65 -0.30 13.79
N TRP A 188 8.05 0.29 14.80
CA TRP A 188 6.68 0.78 14.77
C TRP A 188 6.67 2.25 14.35
N THR A 189 5.78 2.64 13.43
CA THR A 189 5.77 3.97 12.81
C THR A 189 4.47 4.75 13.05
N ALA A 190 3.65 4.32 14.01
CA ALA A 190 2.32 4.88 14.27
C ALA A 190 1.43 4.89 13.00
N ASP A 191 0.76 6.01 12.73
CA ASP A 191 -0.17 6.15 11.60
C ASP A 191 0.49 6.52 10.27
N ALA A 192 1.82 6.69 10.25
CA ALA A 192 2.58 6.98 9.04
C ALA A 192 3.16 5.69 8.44
N HIS A 193 3.37 5.68 7.12
CA HIS A 193 4.24 4.68 6.48
C HIS A 193 5.67 4.79 7.05
N GLY A 194 6.14 6.02 7.28
CA GLY A 194 7.30 6.36 8.08
C GLY A 194 8.66 6.03 7.47
N MET A 195 8.76 5.64 6.19
CA MET A 195 10.05 5.23 5.58
C MET A 195 11.14 6.28 5.73
N ASN A 196 10.90 7.54 5.40
CA ASN A 196 11.90 8.60 5.53
C ASN A 196 12.39 8.77 6.98
N MET A 197 11.47 8.64 7.93
CA MET A 197 11.75 8.73 9.36
C MET A 197 12.65 7.58 9.82
N ILE A 198 12.29 6.33 9.51
CA ILE A 198 13.07 5.16 9.95
C ILE A 198 14.37 5.00 9.19
N VAL A 199 14.46 5.47 7.94
CA VAL A 199 15.72 5.56 7.17
C VAL A 199 16.72 6.47 7.87
N LYS A 200 16.28 7.67 8.29
CA LYS A 200 17.10 8.61 9.05
C LYS A 200 17.52 8.03 10.41
N ALA A 201 16.59 7.37 11.10
CA ALA A 201 16.85 6.74 12.39
C ALA A 201 17.87 5.59 12.26
N THR A 202 17.71 4.75 11.24
CA THR A 202 18.63 3.65 10.96
C THR A 202 20.03 4.16 10.57
N ASP A 203 20.12 5.18 9.71
CA ASP A 203 21.40 5.78 9.33
C ASP A 203 22.15 6.31 10.55
N ARG A 204 21.45 6.96 11.48
CA ARG A 204 22.03 7.42 12.76
C ARG A 204 22.60 6.27 13.57
N ALA A 205 21.85 5.17 13.72
CA ALA A 205 22.31 3.98 14.44
C ALA A 205 23.50 3.30 13.74
N CYS A 206 23.49 3.23 12.40
CA CYS A 206 24.61 2.69 11.63
C CYS A 206 25.87 3.52 11.77
N ARG A 207 25.79 4.84 11.74
CA ARG A 207 26.92 5.75 11.98
C ARG A 207 27.50 5.56 13.38
N TRP A 208 26.65 5.36 14.38
CA TRP A 208 27.08 5.07 15.74
C TRP A 208 27.86 3.74 15.80
N LEU A 209 27.35 2.64 15.16
CA LEU A 209 28.06 1.37 15.09
C LEU A 209 29.48 1.51 14.49
N VAL A 210 29.60 2.29 13.43
CA VAL A 210 30.89 2.57 12.78
C VAL A 210 31.80 3.38 13.70
N ALA A 211 31.29 4.43 14.33
CA ALA A 211 32.04 5.32 15.20
C ALA A 211 32.56 4.62 16.47
N GLN A 212 31.81 3.64 16.99
CA GLN A 212 32.21 2.82 18.14
C GLN A 212 33.13 1.63 17.76
N GLY A 213 33.48 1.49 16.49
CA GLY A 213 34.33 0.38 16.03
C GLY A 213 33.65 -1.00 16.00
N HIS A 214 32.32 -1.04 16.13
CA HIS A 214 31.57 -2.31 16.06
C HIS A 214 31.43 -2.82 14.62
N ALA A 215 31.51 -1.94 13.64
CA ALA A 215 31.39 -2.26 12.22
C ALA A 215 32.65 -1.84 11.45
N GLY A 216 33.65 -2.72 11.41
CA GLY A 216 34.93 -2.50 10.74
C GLY A 216 36.10 -2.30 11.72
N HIS A 217 37.36 -2.32 11.21
CA HIS A 217 38.53 -2.02 12.00
C HIS A 217 38.67 -0.53 12.34
N PRO A 218 39.21 -0.16 13.51
CA PRO A 218 39.59 1.22 13.82
C PRO A 218 40.50 1.77 12.72
N GLY A 219 40.06 2.82 12.02
CA GLY A 219 40.81 3.44 10.92
C GLY A 219 40.39 3.06 9.51
N GLN A 220 39.59 2.00 9.31
CA GLN A 220 38.81 1.80 8.09
C GLN A 220 37.39 2.29 8.32
N THR A 221 36.91 3.20 7.48
CA THR A 221 35.50 3.60 7.47
C THR A 221 34.67 2.36 7.21
N GLY A 222 34.03 1.82 8.26
CA GLY A 222 33.16 0.65 8.18
C GLY A 222 32.14 0.89 7.06
N ARG A 223 32.21 0.10 6.00
CA ARG A 223 31.42 0.32 4.81
C ARG A 223 30.08 -0.33 5.00
N TYR A 224 29.02 0.47 5.04
CA TYR A 224 27.65 -0.04 4.96
C TYR A 224 26.88 0.65 3.85
N TYR A 225 25.89 -0.05 3.33
CA TYR A 225 24.88 0.50 2.45
C TYR A 225 23.54 0.47 3.18
N LEU A 226 22.81 1.56 3.13
CA LEU A 226 21.58 1.72 3.92
C LEU A 226 20.44 0.80 3.48
N PHE A 227 20.47 0.36 2.23
CA PHE A 227 19.51 -0.60 1.65
C PHE A 227 20.23 -1.80 1.07
N SER A 228 19.86 -3.00 1.51
CA SER A 228 20.38 -4.28 0.98
C SER A 228 19.42 -4.95 -0.02
N GLY A 229 18.17 -4.47 -0.12
CA GLY A 229 17.09 -5.14 -0.82
C GLY A 229 16.31 -6.13 0.06
N ALA A 230 16.86 -6.51 1.23
CA ALA A 230 16.21 -7.44 2.15
C ALA A 230 15.05 -6.83 2.95
N GLU A 231 14.89 -5.50 2.92
CA GLU A 231 13.75 -4.78 3.51
C GLU A 231 12.43 -5.07 2.81
N SER A 232 12.46 -5.56 1.57
CA SER A 232 11.29 -5.89 0.73
C SER A 232 10.35 -4.71 0.46
N GLU A 233 10.86 -3.48 0.52
CA GLU A 233 10.10 -2.28 0.21
C GLU A 233 9.67 -2.29 -1.26
N LYS A 234 8.37 -2.13 -1.51
CA LYS A 234 7.77 -2.04 -2.85
C LYS A 234 8.14 -3.25 -3.75
N ARG A 235 8.24 -4.44 -3.14
CA ARG A 235 8.59 -5.70 -3.84
C ARG A 235 7.73 -6.84 -3.37
N ALA A 236 7.33 -7.71 -4.29
CA ALA A 236 6.81 -9.02 -3.95
C ALA A 236 7.96 -9.92 -3.47
N SER A 237 7.88 -10.42 -2.25
CA SER A 237 8.94 -11.21 -1.61
C SER A 237 8.36 -12.26 -0.67
N GLY A 238 8.90 -13.47 -0.70
CA GLY A 238 8.52 -14.53 0.24
C GLY A 238 8.81 -14.19 1.71
N SER A 239 9.80 -13.31 1.97
CA SER A 239 10.14 -12.88 3.33
C SER A 239 9.02 -12.08 4.01
N LEU A 240 8.03 -11.57 3.27
CA LEU A 240 6.89 -10.82 3.82
C LEU A 240 6.01 -11.69 4.72
N PHE A 241 5.92 -13.00 4.43
CA PHE A 241 5.17 -13.93 5.28
C PHE A 241 5.76 -14.08 6.69
N ALA A 242 7.07 -13.83 6.84
CA ALA A 242 7.74 -13.85 8.14
C ALA A 242 7.50 -12.58 8.99
N GLY A 243 6.83 -11.55 8.41
CA GLY A 243 6.58 -10.28 9.10
C GLY A 243 7.72 -9.27 8.97
N GLY A 244 7.68 -8.22 9.79
CA GLY A 244 8.66 -7.14 9.83
C GLY A 244 8.45 -6.04 8.79
N LYS A 245 7.37 -6.11 8.00
CA LYS A 245 7.07 -5.11 6.96
C LYS A 245 5.56 -4.94 6.79
N GLY A 246 5.05 -3.75 7.05
CA GLY A 246 3.63 -3.43 6.96
C GLY A 246 2.80 -3.99 8.13
N LYS A 247 1.50 -3.89 8.01
CA LYS A 247 0.54 -4.42 8.96
C LYS A 247 0.16 -5.85 8.56
N LYS A 248 0.30 -6.80 9.48
CA LYS A 248 -0.19 -8.17 9.27
C LYS A 248 -1.65 -8.23 9.70
N VAL A 249 -2.55 -8.39 8.73
CA VAL A 249 -3.99 -8.36 8.96
C VAL A 249 -4.63 -9.61 8.39
N MET A 250 -5.60 -10.16 9.14
CA MET A 250 -6.43 -11.26 8.68
C MET A 250 -7.90 -10.83 8.73
N ALA A 251 -8.67 -11.20 7.70
CA ALA A 251 -10.12 -11.05 7.68
C ALA A 251 -10.77 -12.38 7.32
N GLY A 252 -11.90 -12.70 7.95
CA GLY A 252 -12.64 -13.93 7.66
C GLY A 252 -14.12 -13.79 7.95
N ALA A 253 -14.91 -14.62 7.28
CA ALA A 253 -16.36 -14.70 7.46
C ALA A 253 -16.89 -16.11 7.25
N ARG A 254 -17.97 -16.42 7.94
CA ARG A 254 -18.75 -17.65 7.77
C ARG A 254 -20.00 -17.34 6.94
N ILE A 255 -20.17 -18.05 5.84
CA ILE A 255 -21.24 -17.81 4.87
C ILE A 255 -22.07 -19.10 4.73
N SER A 256 -23.35 -19.02 5.07
CA SER A 256 -24.24 -20.19 4.97
C SER A 256 -24.47 -20.58 3.48
N PRO A 257 -24.78 -21.86 3.20
CA PRO A 257 -25.13 -22.32 1.84
C PRO A 257 -26.28 -21.54 1.22
N ARG A 258 -27.21 -21.06 2.03
CA ARG A 258 -28.32 -20.19 1.58
C ARG A 258 -27.80 -18.85 1.05
N LEU A 259 -26.90 -18.19 1.77
CA LEU A 259 -26.32 -16.92 1.36
C LEU A 259 -25.41 -17.10 0.15
N ALA A 260 -24.60 -18.16 0.10
CA ALA A 260 -23.75 -18.48 -1.03
C ALA A 260 -24.58 -18.61 -2.32
N ARG A 261 -25.68 -19.36 -2.26
CA ARG A 261 -26.59 -19.48 -3.42
C ARG A 261 -27.29 -18.17 -3.81
N ALA A 262 -27.76 -17.41 -2.80
CA ALA A 262 -28.58 -16.23 -3.04
C ALA A 262 -27.78 -15.02 -3.58
N TYR A 263 -26.53 -14.84 -3.16
CA TYR A 263 -25.72 -13.66 -3.50
C TYR A 263 -24.47 -13.97 -4.34
N LEU A 264 -23.94 -15.18 -4.20
CA LEU A 264 -22.74 -15.61 -4.92
C LEU A 264 -23.05 -16.58 -6.07
N HIS A 265 -24.30 -17.05 -6.20
CA HIS A 265 -24.79 -17.97 -7.24
C HIS A 265 -23.98 -19.27 -7.34
N THR A 266 -23.36 -19.68 -6.24
CA THR A 266 -22.54 -20.87 -6.14
C THR A 266 -22.77 -21.58 -4.80
N THR A 267 -21.99 -22.63 -4.51
CA THR A 267 -22.08 -23.39 -3.25
C THR A 267 -20.77 -23.29 -2.48
N PRO A 268 -20.78 -23.55 -1.15
CA PRO A 268 -19.54 -23.67 -0.36
C PRO A 268 -18.52 -24.65 -0.97
N GLU A 269 -19.00 -25.80 -1.48
CA GLU A 269 -18.17 -26.82 -2.10
C GLU A 269 -17.54 -26.32 -3.41
N GLY A 270 -18.33 -25.60 -4.25
CA GLY A 270 -17.85 -25.00 -5.48
C GLY A 270 -16.74 -23.97 -5.24
N MET A 271 -16.90 -23.15 -4.19
CA MET A 271 -15.85 -22.20 -3.79
C MET A 271 -14.58 -22.89 -3.30
N ALA A 272 -14.73 -23.93 -2.47
CA ALA A 272 -13.58 -24.68 -1.95
C ALA A 272 -12.84 -25.47 -3.05
N ASP A 273 -13.58 -26.08 -4.00
CA ASP A 273 -12.95 -26.76 -5.15
C ASP A 273 -12.21 -25.76 -6.05
N LEU A 274 -12.82 -24.62 -6.36
CA LEU A 274 -12.15 -23.56 -7.12
C LEU A 274 -10.85 -23.14 -6.43
N TRP A 275 -10.89 -22.85 -5.11
CA TRP A 275 -9.71 -22.46 -4.37
C TRP A 275 -8.61 -23.52 -4.46
N HIS A 276 -8.94 -24.79 -4.26
CA HIS A 276 -7.99 -25.90 -4.40
C HIS A 276 -7.33 -25.94 -5.78
N ARG A 277 -8.11 -25.77 -6.86
CA ARG A 277 -7.57 -25.73 -8.24
C ARG A 277 -6.67 -24.53 -8.47
N THR A 278 -7.07 -23.35 -8.01
CA THR A 278 -6.30 -22.12 -8.21
C THR A 278 -4.99 -22.13 -7.42
N VAL A 279 -4.95 -22.72 -6.21
CA VAL A 279 -3.70 -22.89 -5.46
C VAL A 279 -2.69 -23.73 -6.24
N LEU A 280 -3.12 -24.81 -6.88
CA LEU A 280 -2.23 -25.62 -7.74
C LEU A 280 -1.69 -24.81 -8.93
N GLY A 281 -2.54 -23.97 -9.54
CA GLY A 281 -2.13 -23.05 -10.61
C GLY A 281 -1.12 -22.00 -10.12
N HIS A 282 -1.31 -21.40 -8.95
CA HIS A 282 -0.36 -20.46 -8.35
C HIS A 282 1.00 -21.10 -8.04
N LEU A 283 1.00 -22.32 -7.50
CA LEU A 283 2.22 -23.09 -7.26
C LEU A 283 2.98 -23.35 -8.56
N GLN A 284 2.27 -23.76 -9.62
CA GLN A 284 2.85 -24.00 -10.94
C GLN A 284 3.43 -22.71 -11.56
N ALA A 285 2.77 -21.58 -11.35
CA ALA A 285 3.23 -20.26 -11.80
C ALA A 285 4.39 -19.69 -10.97
N GLY A 286 4.74 -20.27 -9.82
CA GLY A 286 5.72 -19.73 -8.89
C GLY A 286 5.25 -18.41 -8.23
N ALA A 287 3.94 -18.22 -8.08
CA ALA A 287 3.38 -17.01 -7.51
C ALA A 287 3.77 -16.82 -6.03
N LEU A 288 4.06 -15.59 -5.65
CA LEU A 288 4.24 -15.19 -4.25
C LEU A 288 2.89 -14.77 -3.67
N GLY A 289 2.28 -15.66 -2.90
CA GLY A 289 0.91 -15.51 -2.41
C GLY A 289 -0.12 -16.18 -3.34
N TYR A 290 -1.25 -16.54 -2.75
CA TYR A 290 -2.33 -17.28 -3.42
C TYR A 290 -3.62 -16.51 -3.25
N ASN A 291 -3.87 -15.58 -4.15
CA ASN A 291 -5.06 -14.74 -4.16
C ASN A 291 -5.49 -14.41 -5.60
N GLY A 292 -6.73 -14.06 -5.76
CA GLY A 292 -7.27 -13.78 -7.07
C GLY A 292 -6.94 -12.40 -7.60
N HIS A 293 -7.16 -11.35 -6.78
CA HIS A 293 -6.99 -9.98 -7.24
C HIS A 293 -6.81 -8.96 -6.10
N PHE A 294 -6.01 -9.27 -5.07
CA PHE A 294 -5.66 -8.29 -4.03
C PHE A 294 -5.17 -6.98 -4.64
N ALA A 295 -4.37 -7.08 -5.69
CA ALA A 295 -3.80 -5.91 -6.37
C ALA A 295 -4.89 -4.96 -6.90
N ASN A 296 -5.98 -5.47 -7.47
CA ASN A 296 -7.06 -4.64 -8.04
C ASN A 296 -7.72 -3.76 -6.97
N GLY A 297 -8.17 -4.36 -5.88
CA GLY A 297 -8.84 -3.64 -4.79
C GLY A 297 -7.91 -2.74 -4.01
N LEU A 298 -6.69 -3.20 -3.73
CA LEU A 298 -5.69 -2.38 -3.03
C LEU A 298 -5.28 -1.18 -3.87
N THR A 299 -5.07 -1.33 -5.19
CA THR A 299 -4.76 -0.21 -6.08
C THR A 299 -5.89 0.83 -6.06
N ALA A 300 -7.15 0.38 -6.20
CA ALA A 300 -8.29 1.28 -6.20
C ALA A 300 -8.45 2.04 -4.87
N LEU A 301 -8.28 1.35 -3.73
CA LEU A 301 -8.31 1.96 -2.41
C LEU A 301 -7.11 2.89 -2.17
N PHE A 302 -5.90 2.49 -2.61
CA PHE A 302 -4.67 3.26 -2.42
C PHE A 302 -4.73 4.58 -3.19
N ILE A 303 -5.18 4.56 -4.44
CA ILE A 303 -5.37 5.79 -5.23
C ILE A 303 -6.40 6.69 -4.54
N ALA A 304 -7.56 6.15 -4.14
CA ALA A 304 -8.61 6.91 -3.49
C ALA A 304 -8.14 7.59 -2.18
N CYS A 305 -7.40 6.86 -1.35
CA CYS A 305 -6.99 7.30 -0.01
C CYS A 305 -5.57 7.88 0.05
N GLY A 306 -4.95 8.23 -1.08
CA GLY A 306 -3.63 8.88 -1.14
C GLY A 306 -2.49 8.04 -0.57
N GLN A 307 -2.60 6.71 -0.68
CA GLN A 307 -1.53 5.79 -0.28
C GLN A 307 -0.43 5.76 -1.34
N ASP A 308 0.77 5.38 -0.96
CA ASP A 308 1.85 5.13 -1.92
C ASP A 308 1.53 3.87 -2.74
N VAL A 309 1.06 4.07 -3.98
CA VAL A 309 0.58 3.00 -4.87
C VAL A 309 1.67 1.96 -5.17
N ALA A 310 2.95 2.33 -5.12
CA ALA A 310 4.05 1.37 -5.30
C ALA A 310 4.06 0.26 -4.22
N ASN A 311 3.50 0.55 -3.04
CA ASN A 311 3.35 -0.45 -1.98
C ASN A 311 2.27 -1.51 -2.25
N VAL A 312 1.51 -1.41 -3.33
CA VAL A 312 0.68 -2.53 -3.81
C VAL A 312 1.55 -3.76 -4.09
N ALA A 313 2.77 -3.58 -4.57
CA ALA A 313 3.70 -4.67 -4.86
C ALA A 313 3.96 -5.59 -3.65
N ASN A 314 4.10 -5.05 -2.45
CA ASN A 314 4.24 -5.85 -1.22
C ASN A 314 2.89 -6.15 -0.55
N SER A 315 1.95 -5.23 -0.60
CA SER A 315 0.64 -5.38 0.08
C SER A 315 -0.26 -6.43 -0.58
N ALA A 316 -0.09 -6.66 -1.90
CA ALA A 316 -0.84 -7.66 -2.64
C ALA A 316 -0.30 -9.10 -2.47
N VAL A 317 0.86 -9.26 -1.82
CA VAL A 317 1.33 -10.60 -1.41
C VAL A 317 0.47 -11.06 -0.24
N GLY A 318 -0.26 -12.16 -0.42
CA GLY A 318 -1.13 -12.68 0.63
C GLY A 318 -1.86 -13.94 0.19
N ILE A 319 -2.68 -14.46 1.07
CA ILE A 319 -3.35 -15.75 0.88
C ILE A 319 -4.85 -15.58 1.09
N THR A 320 -5.62 -16.03 0.10
CA THR A 320 -7.05 -16.30 0.21
C THR A 320 -7.25 -17.78 0.54
N SER A 321 -8.21 -18.10 1.39
CA SER A 321 -8.61 -19.48 1.67
C SER A 321 -10.13 -19.61 1.69
N PHE A 322 -10.62 -20.64 1.02
CA PHE A 322 -12.03 -21.07 1.04
C PHE A 322 -12.10 -22.52 1.47
N GLU A 323 -12.84 -22.78 2.54
CA GLU A 323 -13.03 -24.13 3.08
C GLU A 323 -14.48 -24.38 3.48
N VAL A 324 -14.94 -25.62 3.40
CA VAL A 324 -16.25 -26.03 3.89
C VAL A 324 -16.10 -26.49 5.34
N LEU A 325 -16.79 -25.81 6.25
CA LEU A 325 -16.80 -26.18 7.66
C LEU A 325 -17.67 -27.42 7.94
N PRO A 326 -17.44 -28.16 9.03
CA PRO A 326 -18.40 -29.12 9.54
C PRO A 326 -19.77 -28.45 9.73
N GLY A 327 -20.80 -28.92 9.00
CA GLY A 327 -22.12 -28.31 8.94
C GLY A 327 -22.45 -27.60 7.64
N GLY A 328 -21.49 -27.54 6.70
CA GLY A 328 -21.72 -27.14 5.32
C GLY A 328 -21.57 -25.65 5.02
N ASP A 329 -21.25 -24.81 5.98
CA ASP A 329 -20.97 -23.38 5.74
C ASP A 329 -19.63 -23.20 5.06
N LEU A 330 -19.51 -22.19 4.19
CA LEU A 330 -18.25 -21.72 3.67
C LEU A 330 -17.56 -20.85 4.73
N TYR A 331 -16.31 -21.15 5.05
CA TYR A 331 -15.42 -20.20 5.71
C TYR A 331 -14.48 -19.59 4.68
N ALA A 332 -14.57 -18.28 4.52
CA ALA A 332 -13.73 -17.52 3.61
C ALA A 332 -12.80 -16.63 4.41
N SER A 333 -11.51 -16.61 4.07
CA SER A 333 -10.54 -15.75 4.75
C SER A 333 -9.48 -15.23 3.81
N VAL A 334 -8.89 -14.09 4.20
CA VAL A 334 -7.70 -13.52 3.59
C VAL A 334 -6.67 -13.20 4.68
N THR A 335 -5.40 -13.38 4.33
CA THR A 335 -4.25 -12.95 5.14
C THR A 335 -3.38 -12.04 4.31
N LEU A 336 -3.21 -10.81 4.77
CA LEU A 336 -2.30 -9.80 4.20
C LEU A 336 -1.11 -9.66 5.17
N PRO A 337 0.05 -10.27 4.88
CA PRO A 337 1.19 -10.25 5.81
C PRO A 337 1.93 -8.92 5.84
N SER A 338 1.72 -8.05 4.83
CA SER A 338 2.51 -6.83 4.61
C SER A 338 1.68 -5.67 4.06
N LEU A 339 0.46 -5.49 4.58
CA LEU A 339 -0.39 -4.37 4.17
C LEU A 339 0.23 -3.05 4.62
N THR A 340 0.62 -2.21 3.67
CA THR A 340 1.26 -0.93 3.94
C THR A 340 0.28 0.21 3.70
N VAL A 341 -0.39 0.67 4.76
CA VAL A 341 -1.33 1.79 4.76
C VAL A 341 -1.00 2.78 5.86
N ALA A 342 -1.33 4.04 5.60
CA ALA A 342 -1.11 5.18 6.46
C ALA A 342 -2.30 6.14 6.42
N THR A 343 -2.46 6.96 7.46
CA THR A 343 -3.45 8.04 7.52
C THR A 343 -2.83 9.39 7.86
N VAL A 344 -1.50 9.40 8.05
CA VAL A 344 -0.68 10.59 8.29
C VAL A 344 0.50 10.61 7.33
N GLY A 345 0.77 11.77 6.74
CA GLY A 345 1.89 12.02 5.86
C GLY A 345 1.67 11.58 4.40
N GLY A 346 2.61 11.92 3.53
CA GLY A 346 2.54 11.63 2.10
C GLY A 346 1.28 12.19 1.44
N GLY A 347 0.68 11.41 0.54
CA GLY A 347 -0.53 11.80 -0.20
C GLY A 347 -1.82 11.85 0.62
N THR A 348 -1.82 11.36 1.88
CA THR A 348 -3.03 11.29 2.73
C THR A 348 -3.61 12.66 3.10
N GLY A 349 -2.79 13.72 3.02
CA GLY A 349 -3.19 15.10 3.28
C GLY A 349 -3.75 15.83 2.05
N LEU A 350 -3.66 15.28 0.86
CA LEU A 350 -4.21 15.87 -0.35
C LEU A 350 -5.75 15.87 -0.31
N GLY A 351 -6.40 16.95 -0.77
CA GLY A 351 -7.83 17.21 -0.58
C GLY A 351 -8.73 16.00 -0.83
N THR A 352 -8.74 15.43 -2.05
CA THR A 352 -9.61 14.29 -2.38
C THR A 352 -9.26 13.01 -1.62
N ALA A 353 -7.97 12.78 -1.35
CA ALA A 353 -7.53 11.62 -0.57
C ALA A 353 -7.98 11.73 0.90
N ARG A 354 -7.88 12.92 1.48
CA ARG A 354 -8.37 13.20 2.82
C ARG A 354 -9.87 13.00 2.93
N GLU A 355 -10.64 13.51 1.96
CA GLU A 355 -12.10 13.30 1.90
C GLU A 355 -12.46 11.81 1.85
N CYS A 356 -11.74 11.00 1.07
CA CYS A 356 -11.92 9.55 1.02
C CYS A 356 -11.60 8.88 2.36
N LEU A 357 -10.55 9.32 3.06
CA LEU A 357 -10.23 8.84 4.42
C LEU A 357 -11.31 9.28 5.44
N GLU A 358 -11.87 10.47 5.31
CA GLU A 358 -12.98 10.95 6.12
C GLU A 358 -14.26 10.15 5.91
N MET A 359 -14.58 9.73 4.66
CA MET A 359 -15.69 8.80 4.38
C MET A 359 -15.57 7.50 5.17
N LEU A 360 -14.35 7.01 5.39
CA LEU A 360 -14.07 5.81 6.18
C LEU A 360 -13.93 6.08 7.69
N GLY A 361 -13.94 7.36 8.08
CA GLY A 361 -13.62 7.79 9.44
C GLY A 361 -12.21 7.42 9.87
N CYS A 362 -11.24 7.48 8.93
CA CYS A 362 -9.85 7.08 9.12
C CYS A 362 -8.85 8.25 8.98
N ALA A 363 -9.32 9.48 8.72
CA ALA A 363 -8.43 10.62 8.51
C ALA A 363 -7.66 11.00 9.77
N GLY A 364 -6.32 11.14 9.66
CA GLY A 364 -5.46 11.62 10.74
C GLY A 364 -4.93 10.55 11.68
N GLU A 365 -4.57 10.97 12.90
CA GLU A 365 -3.98 10.11 13.93
C GLU A 365 -4.98 9.08 14.46
N GLY A 366 -4.51 7.85 14.75
CA GLY A 366 -5.32 6.73 15.19
C GLY A 366 -6.08 6.01 14.05
N GLY A 367 -5.97 6.50 12.82
CA GLY A 367 -6.74 6.00 11.69
C GLY A 367 -6.13 4.79 10.96
N ALA A 368 -4.81 4.62 10.99
CA ALA A 368 -4.15 3.62 10.17
C ALA A 368 -4.51 2.16 10.53
N PRO A 369 -4.65 1.77 11.80
CA PRO A 369 -5.13 0.44 12.15
C PRO A 369 -6.56 0.18 11.65
N LYS A 370 -7.44 1.18 11.76
CA LYS A 370 -8.81 1.11 11.27
C LYS A 370 -8.86 0.96 9.75
N LEU A 371 -8.05 1.74 9.03
CA LEU A 371 -7.94 1.64 7.57
C LEU A 371 -7.43 0.26 7.14
N ALA A 372 -6.46 -0.31 7.87
CA ALA A 372 -5.93 -1.65 7.59
C ALA A 372 -7.01 -2.74 7.74
N GLU A 373 -7.85 -2.66 8.76
CA GLU A 373 -8.94 -3.59 8.97
C GLU A 373 -10.04 -3.46 7.89
N ILE A 374 -10.41 -2.23 7.51
CA ILE A 374 -11.35 -1.98 6.41
C ILE A 374 -10.78 -2.49 5.09
N ALA A 375 -9.49 -2.25 4.81
CA ALA A 375 -8.82 -2.72 3.60
C ALA A 375 -8.83 -4.26 3.51
N ALA A 376 -8.53 -4.97 4.59
CA ALA A 376 -8.57 -6.44 4.62
C ALA A 376 -9.98 -7.00 4.39
N ALA A 377 -11.00 -6.39 5.02
CA ALA A 377 -12.40 -6.77 4.78
C ALA A 377 -12.85 -6.46 3.35
N THR A 378 -12.37 -5.34 2.78
CA THR A 378 -12.61 -4.98 1.37
C THR A 378 -12.01 -6.03 0.44
N VAL A 379 -10.77 -6.40 0.65
CA VAL A 379 -10.09 -7.43 -0.14
C VAL A 379 -10.81 -8.78 -0.05
N LEU A 380 -11.25 -9.20 1.16
CA LEU A 380 -12.05 -10.41 1.34
C LEU A 380 -13.35 -10.36 0.52
N ALA A 381 -14.03 -9.21 0.47
CA ALA A 381 -15.24 -9.04 -0.34
C ALA A 381 -14.95 -9.23 -1.84
N GLY A 382 -13.85 -8.66 -2.33
CA GLY A 382 -13.42 -8.83 -3.72
C GLY A 382 -13.11 -10.29 -4.07
N GLU A 383 -12.34 -10.99 -3.23
CA GLU A 383 -11.99 -12.39 -3.41
C GLU A 383 -13.23 -13.30 -3.43
N LEU A 384 -14.17 -13.08 -2.52
CA LEU A 384 -15.46 -13.79 -2.51
C LEU A 384 -16.23 -13.61 -3.82
N SER A 385 -16.34 -12.37 -4.26
CA SER A 385 -17.12 -12.05 -5.47
C SER A 385 -16.47 -12.61 -6.72
N MET A 386 -15.15 -12.43 -6.88
CA MET A 386 -14.45 -12.95 -8.05
C MET A 386 -14.43 -14.48 -8.06
N GLY A 387 -14.11 -15.12 -6.94
CA GLY A 387 -14.15 -16.56 -6.82
C GLY A 387 -15.54 -17.12 -7.16
N ALA A 388 -16.59 -16.46 -6.69
CA ALA A 388 -17.96 -16.85 -7.00
C ALA A 388 -18.29 -16.72 -8.49
N ALA A 389 -17.90 -15.63 -9.15
CA ALA A 389 -18.13 -15.45 -10.59
C ALA A 389 -17.42 -16.53 -11.42
N ILE A 390 -16.22 -16.94 -11.00
CA ILE A 390 -15.49 -18.02 -11.68
C ILE A 390 -16.18 -19.37 -11.40
N ALA A 391 -16.55 -19.66 -10.15
CA ALA A 391 -17.17 -20.92 -9.76
C ALA A 391 -18.59 -21.12 -10.36
N SER A 392 -19.32 -20.03 -10.59
CA SER A 392 -20.67 -20.06 -11.24
C SER A 392 -20.60 -19.98 -12.77
N GLY A 393 -19.44 -19.66 -13.36
CA GLY A 393 -19.31 -19.43 -14.80
C GLY A 393 -19.77 -18.04 -15.28
N GLU A 394 -20.14 -17.14 -14.37
CA GLU A 394 -20.68 -15.80 -14.69
C GLU A 394 -19.59 -14.74 -14.94
N PHE A 395 -18.31 -15.11 -14.89
CA PHE A 395 -17.21 -14.15 -14.98
C PHE A 395 -17.21 -13.34 -16.29
N VAL A 396 -17.49 -14.00 -17.43
CA VAL A 396 -17.53 -13.35 -18.75
C VAL A 396 -18.74 -12.42 -18.85
N ASP A 397 -19.92 -12.90 -18.46
CA ASP A 397 -21.17 -12.13 -18.54
C ASP A 397 -21.13 -10.84 -17.72
N ALA A 398 -20.45 -10.87 -16.55
CA ALA A 398 -20.27 -9.69 -15.73
C ALA A 398 -19.40 -8.61 -16.42
N HIS A 399 -18.37 -9.03 -17.17
CA HIS A 399 -17.51 -8.12 -17.93
C HIS A 399 -18.21 -7.57 -19.17
N GLU A 400 -19.07 -8.34 -19.82
CA GLU A 400 -19.89 -7.87 -20.95
C GLU A 400 -20.97 -6.88 -20.48
N THR A 401 -21.55 -7.11 -19.30
CA THR A 401 -22.63 -6.26 -18.78
C THR A 401 -22.10 -4.92 -18.22
N TYR A 402 -20.99 -4.95 -17.50
CA TYR A 402 -20.49 -3.79 -16.74
C TYR A 402 -19.14 -3.24 -17.25
N GLY A 403 -18.45 -4.01 -18.11
CA GLY A 403 -17.17 -3.62 -18.68
C GLY A 403 -17.30 -2.72 -19.92
N ARG A 404 -16.16 -2.44 -20.58
CA ARG A 404 -16.07 -1.59 -21.77
C ARG A 404 -16.61 -2.27 -23.05
N ASN A 405 -16.68 -3.60 -23.08
CA ASN A 405 -17.07 -4.39 -24.24
C ASN A 405 -18.58 -4.68 -24.23
N ARG A 406 -19.39 -3.72 -23.81
CA ARG A 406 -20.84 -3.86 -23.98
C ARG A 406 -21.15 -4.09 -25.46
N PRO A 407 -22.00 -5.07 -25.82
CA PRO A 407 -22.55 -5.11 -27.17
C PRO A 407 -23.15 -3.72 -27.44
N GLU A 408 -22.69 -3.02 -28.46
CA GLU A 408 -23.34 -1.81 -28.92
C GLU A 408 -24.81 -2.18 -29.15
N ASP A 409 -25.74 -1.44 -28.54
CA ASP A 409 -27.15 -1.49 -28.93
C ASP A 409 -27.17 -1.21 -30.42
N LYS A 410 -27.28 -2.29 -31.24
CA LYS A 410 -27.45 -2.12 -32.67
C LYS A 410 -28.76 -1.37 -32.83
N PRO A 411 -28.77 -0.17 -33.43
CA PRO A 411 -30.02 0.45 -33.76
C PRO A 411 -30.79 -0.50 -34.65
N GLY A 412 -31.97 -0.92 -34.19
CA GLY A 412 -32.92 -1.77 -34.93
C GLY A 412 -33.45 -1.11 -36.19
#